data_050af4ef0d7d5979c073e1ae2b62cf9e
#
_entry.id   050af4ef0d7d5979c073e1ae2b62cf9e
#
_cell.length_a   1.000
_cell.length_b   1.000
_cell.length_c   1.000
_cell.angle_alpha   90.00
_cell.angle_beta   90.00
_cell.angle_gamma   90.00
#
_symmetry.space_group_name_H-M   'P 1'
#
loop_
_entity.id
_entity.type
_entity.pdbx_description
1 polymer ?
#
loop_
_entity_poly.entity_id
_entity_poly.type
_entity_poly.pdbx_seq_one_letter_code
_entity_poly.pdbx_strand_id
1 'polypeptide(L)'
;MSASLVGSEMCIRDRFYIIMHRASSGRLQPFIIITRVQLLYDQKGAFMDRRIQRTRNSLFSAFIELRATKPVEKITVKELTEKANISKQTFYLHFQDIYDLSEYLENDALLSLIGDIPNPEYMLTNPAEASRQLCNAFINQGHLFSILFPDDNRSYGVLTNKLDALIKEKIYDVRPEFRDDLAKNVEVSMFVQGCAYTFLKYKDQDAAMVIDTLAGIIDRATRA
;
A
#
# COMPACT_ATOMS: atom_id res chain seq x y z
N MET A 1 30.24 -22.66 -24.89
CA MET A 1 30.17 -21.19 -25.01
C MET A 1 29.05 -20.74 -24.09
N SER A 2 29.45 -20.18 -22.95
CA SER A 2 28.56 -19.78 -21.86
C SER A 2 27.91 -18.44 -22.18
N ALA A 3 26.59 -18.38 -22.19
CA ALA A 3 25.85 -17.15 -22.27
C ALA A 3 25.73 -16.54 -20.87
N SER A 4 26.40 -15.43 -20.67
CA SER A 4 26.41 -14.60 -19.48
C SER A 4 25.02 -13.96 -19.29
N LEU A 5 24.38 -14.27 -18.17
CA LEU A 5 23.23 -13.53 -17.65
C LEU A 5 23.73 -12.22 -17.06
N VAL A 6 23.58 -11.12 -17.79
CA VAL A 6 23.74 -9.77 -17.23
C VAL A 6 22.37 -9.35 -16.70
N GLY A 7 22.14 -9.60 -15.43
CA GLY A 7 21.08 -8.97 -14.66
C GLY A 7 21.56 -7.60 -14.22
N SER A 8 20.98 -6.52 -14.73
CA SER A 8 21.17 -5.20 -14.15
C SER A 8 20.39 -5.12 -12.85
N GLU A 9 21.05 -5.43 -11.74
CA GLU A 9 20.58 -5.10 -10.40
C GLU A 9 20.67 -3.60 -10.21
N MET A 10 19.55 -2.91 -10.31
CA MET A 10 19.45 -1.53 -9.84
C MET A 10 18.94 -1.60 -8.42
N CYS A 11 19.89 -1.58 -7.48
CA CYS A 11 19.66 -1.49 -6.04
C CYS A 11 19.12 -0.09 -5.72
N ILE A 12 17.81 0.02 -5.52
CA ILE A 12 17.23 1.14 -4.81
C ILE A 12 17.03 0.67 -3.37
N ARG A 13 17.99 1.04 -2.57
CA ARG A 13 18.11 0.99 -1.10
C ARG A 13 16.88 0.46 -0.36
N ASP A 14 16.95 -0.82 0.01
CA ASP A 14 16.35 -1.50 1.17
C ASP A 14 14.84 -1.77 1.25
N ARG A 15 13.98 -1.52 0.24
CA ARG A 15 12.53 -1.66 0.50
C ARG A 15 11.64 -2.28 -0.58
N PHE A 16 12.06 -2.34 -1.85
CA PHE A 16 11.26 -2.94 -2.91
C PHE A 16 12.14 -3.67 -3.92
N TYR A 17 11.89 -4.95 -4.14
CA TYR A 17 12.40 -5.65 -5.29
C TYR A 17 11.37 -5.56 -6.42
N ILE A 18 11.62 -4.69 -7.39
CA ILE A 18 10.92 -4.72 -8.68
C ILE A 18 11.69 -5.68 -9.56
N ILE A 19 11.19 -6.90 -9.71
CA ILE A 19 11.72 -7.81 -10.72
C ILE A 19 11.06 -7.45 -12.05
N MET A 20 11.84 -6.81 -12.93
CA MET A 20 11.44 -6.54 -14.30
C MET A 20 11.67 -7.81 -15.13
N HIS A 21 10.60 -8.43 -15.60
CA HIS A 21 10.70 -9.55 -16.52
C HIS A 21 10.48 -9.06 -17.96
N ARG A 22 11.41 -9.41 -18.85
CA ARG A 22 11.28 -9.09 -20.27
C ARG A 22 10.35 -10.14 -20.89
N ALA A 23 9.12 -9.75 -21.22
CA ALA A 23 8.21 -10.61 -21.97
C ALA A 23 8.78 -10.84 -23.39
N SER A 24 8.44 -11.98 -23.98
CA SER A 24 8.81 -12.36 -25.35
C SER A 24 8.41 -11.34 -26.44
N SER A 25 7.60 -10.35 -26.11
CA SER A 25 7.18 -9.23 -26.96
C SER A 25 8.04 -7.97 -26.83
N GLY A 26 9.13 -7.98 -26.05
CA GLY A 26 10.05 -6.85 -25.91
C GLY A 26 9.58 -5.70 -25.01
N ARG A 27 8.38 -5.75 -24.41
CA ARG A 27 7.89 -4.74 -23.47
C ARG A 27 8.22 -5.12 -22.03
N LEU A 28 8.71 -4.14 -21.26
CA LEU A 28 8.92 -4.27 -19.83
C LEU A 28 7.56 -4.24 -19.13
N GLN A 29 7.20 -5.33 -18.44
CA GLN A 29 6.03 -5.36 -17.57
C GLN A 29 6.48 -5.31 -16.10
N PRO A 30 5.88 -4.46 -15.27
CA PRO A 30 6.17 -4.43 -13.84
C PRO A 30 5.62 -5.70 -13.18
N PHE A 31 6.51 -6.51 -12.61
CA PHE A 31 6.13 -7.73 -11.92
C PHE A 31 6.36 -7.55 -10.41
N ILE A 32 5.26 -7.61 -9.68
CA ILE A 32 5.14 -7.84 -8.22
C ILE A 32 5.97 -6.95 -7.30
N ILE A 33 5.30 -6.06 -6.61
CA ILE A 33 5.78 -5.44 -5.36
C ILE A 33 5.69 -6.50 -4.27
N ILE A 34 6.82 -7.11 -3.90
CA ILE A 34 6.92 -7.89 -2.66
C ILE A 34 7.14 -6.87 -1.55
N THR A 35 6.14 -6.65 -0.72
CA THR A 35 6.22 -5.68 0.36
C THR A 35 7.07 -6.20 1.51
N ARG A 36 7.71 -5.29 2.26
CA ARG A 36 8.51 -5.59 3.46
C ARG A 36 7.68 -6.30 4.54
N VAL A 37 6.37 -6.11 4.55
CA VAL A 37 5.45 -6.80 5.46
C VAL A 37 5.48 -8.31 5.21
N GLN A 38 5.60 -8.73 3.97
CA GLN A 38 5.77 -10.13 3.62
C GLN A 38 7.08 -10.70 4.20
N LEU A 39 8.18 -9.93 4.15
CA LEU A 39 9.47 -10.32 4.74
C LEU A 39 9.44 -10.35 6.28
N LEU A 40 8.67 -9.46 6.91
CA LEU A 40 8.51 -9.45 8.37
C LEU A 40 7.60 -10.58 8.88
N TYR A 41 6.58 -10.95 8.09
CA TYR A 41 5.77 -12.14 8.38
C TYR A 41 6.56 -13.43 8.20
N ASP A 42 7.45 -13.49 7.19
CA ASP A 42 8.34 -14.63 6.96
C ASP A 42 9.40 -14.80 8.06
N GLN A 43 9.79 -13.72 8.75
CA GLN A 43 10.73 -13.80 9.89
C GLN A 43 10.07 -14.24 11.21
N LYS A 44 8.75 -14.08 11.36
CA LYS A 44 8.01 -14.50 12.58
C LYS A 44 7.38 -15.88 12.49
N GLY A 45 7.27 -16.45 11.30
CA GLY A 45 6.66 -17.76 11.06
C GLY A 45 7.64 -18.68 10.31
N ALA A 46 8.17 -19.68 10.98
CA ALA A 46 8.98 -20.74 10.40
C ALA A 46 8.38 -21.25 9.09
N PHE A 47 9.16 -21.24 8.01
CA PHE A 47 8.92 -21.97 6.77
C PHE A 47 7.48 -21.87 6.22
N MET A 48 7.06 -20.70 5.78
CA MET A 48 5.89 -20.65 4.89
C MET A 48 6.28 -21.36 3.60
N ASP A 49 5.62 -22.50 3.32
CA ASP A 49 5.89 -23.32 2.14
C ASP A 49 5.92 -22.42 0.90
N ARG A 50 7.00 -22.47 0.13
CA ARG A 50 7.16 -21.71 -1.12
C ARG A 50 5.97 -21.87 -2.08
N ARG A 51 5.19 -22.96 -1.94
CA ARG A 51 3.94 -23.18 -2.68
C ARG A 51 2.86 -22.19 -2.26
N ILE A 52 2.68 -21.98 -0.96
CA ILE A 52 1.68 -21.03 -0.43
C ILE A 52 2.00 -19.63 -0.94
N GLN A 53 3.26 -19.20 -0.84
CA GLN A 53 3.69 -17.90 -1.33
C GLN A 53 3.47 -17.72 -2.85
N ARG A 54 3.81 -18.73 -3.65
CA ARG A 54 3.55 -18.70 -5.10
C ARG A 54 2.07 -18.59 -5.41
N THR A 55 1.22 -19.35 -4.70
CA THR A 55 -0.23 -19.30 -4.85
C THR A 55 -0.78 -17.91 -4.54
N ARG A 56 -0.37 -17.31 -3.42
CA ARG A 56 -0.78 -15.94 -3.05
C ARG A 56 -0.33 -14.92 -4.09
N ASN A 57 0.92 -14.98 -4.52
CA ASN A 57 1.44 -14.08 -5.55
C ASN A 57 0.68 -14.20 -6.87
N SER A 58 0.33 -15.42 -7.30
CA SER A 58 -0.48 -15.64 -8.49
C SER A 58 -1.89 -15.05 -8.34
N LEU A 59 -2.52 -15.21 -7.16
CA LEU A 59 -3.82 -14.60 -6.86
C LEU A 59 -3.77 -13.07 -6.89
N PHE A 60 -2.75 -12.48 -6.28
CA PHE A 60 -2.61 -11.02 -6.20
C PHE A 60 -2.40 -10.41 -7.59
N SER A 61 -1.49 -11.00 -8.39
CA SER A 61 -1.28 -10.53 -9.77
C SER A 61 -2.55 -10.62 -10.60
N ALA A 62 -3.24 -11.76 -10.55
CA ALA A 62 -4.49 -11.96 -11.29
C ALA A 62 -5.59 -10.99 -10.83
N PHE A 63 -5.70 -10.72 -9.52
CA PHE A 63 -6.66 -9.78 -8.99
C PHE A 63 -6.37 -8.35 -9.45
N ILE A 64 -5.14 -7.87 -9.34
CA ILE A 64 -4.75 -6.52 -9.78
C ILE A 64 -5.02 -6.33 -11.28
N GLU A 65 -4.69 -7.32 -12.12
CA GLU A 65 -4.98 -7.26 -13.55
C GLU A 65 -6.49 -7.19 -13.85
N LEU A 66 -7.32 -7.95 -13.13
CA LEU A 66 -8.78 -7.89 -13.29
C LEU A 66 -9.33 -6.57 -12.77
N ARG A 67 -8.85 -6.11 -11.62
CA ARG A 67 -9.28 -4.87 -10.99
C ARG A 67 -8.94 -3.63 -11.81
N ALA A 68 -7.83 -3.66 -12.56
CA ALA A 68 -7.47 -2.60 -13.51
C ALA A 68 -8.46 -2.44 -14.67
N THR A 69 -9.30 -3.45 -14.93
CA THR A 69 -10.26 -3.43 -16.06
C THR A 69 -11.71 -3.33 -15.65
N LYS A 70 -12.03 -3.65 -14.38
CA LYS A 70 -13.41 -3.68 -13.89
C LYS A 70 -13.51 -3.53 -12.37
N PRO A 71 -14.66 -3.03 -11.87
CA PRO A 71 -14.88 -2.88 -10.44
C PRO A 71 -14.94 -4.24 -9.73
N VAL A 72 -14.62 -4.24 -8.43
CA VAL A 72 -14.51 -5.47 -7.61
C VAL A 72 -15.80 -6.30 -7.61
N GLU A 73 -16.97 -5.67 -7.66
CA GLU A 73 -18.27 -6.30 -7.68
C GLU A 73 -18.51 -7.17 -8.94
N LYS A 74 -17.74 -6.93 -10.01
CA LYS A 74 -17.82 -7.70 -11.27
C LYS A 74 -16.75 -8.78 -11.38
N ILE A 75 -15.86 -8.90 -10.40
CA ILE A 75 -14.84 -9.95 -10.36
C ILE A 75 -15.43 -11.19 -9.69
N THR A 76 -15.31 -12.34 -10.33
CA THR A 76 -15.79 -13.61 -9.78
C THR A 76 -14.62 -14.50 -9.35
N VAL A 77 -14.85 -15.32 -8.31
CA VAL A 77 -13.83 -16.32 -7.87
C VAL A 77 -13.47 -17.27 -9.02
N LYS A 78 -14.42 -17.62 -9.89
CA LYS A 78 -14.16 -18.47 -11.06
C LYS A 78 -13.12 -17.86 -11.98
N GLU A 79 -13.36 -16.64 -12.41
CA GLU A 79 -12.48 -15.91 -13.34
C GLU A 79 -11.10 -15.64 -12.73
N LEU A 80 -11.06 -15.23 -11.44
CA LEU A 80 -9.83 -15.01 -10.73
C LEU A 80 -8.97 -16.28 -10.64
N THR A 81 -9.58 -17.42 -10.27
CA THR A 81 -8.87 -18.68 -10.13
C THR A 81 -8.41 -19.26 -11.46
N GLU A 82 -9.20 -19.11 -12.53
CA GLU A 82 -8.79 -19.44 -13.89
C GLU A 82 -7.56 -18.61 -14.31
N LYS A 83 -7.60 -17.29 -14.07
CA LYS A 83 -6.49 -16.39 -14.40
C LYS A 83 -5.24 -16.65 -13.57
N ALA A 84 -5.39 -16.95 -12.28
CA ALA A 84 -4.30 -17.28 -11.36
C ALA A 84 -3.76 -18.73 -11.55
N ASN A 85 -4.42 -19.54 -12.38
CA ASN A 85 -4.12 -20.96 -12.60
C ASN A 85 -4.11 -21.79 -11.31
N ILE A 86 -5.15 -21.61 -10.47
CA ILE A 86 -5.37 -22.37 -9.24
C ILE A 86 -6.81 -22.92 -9.19
N SER A 87 -7.07 -23.86 -8.27
CA SER A 87 -8.42 -24.35 -8.03
C SER A 87 -9.21 -23.38 -7.15
N LYS A 88 -10.56 -23.39 -7.28
CA LYS A 88 -11.45 -22.67 -6.35
C LYS A 88 -11.24 -23.11 -4.90
N GLN A 89 -11.00 -24.40 -4.68
CA GLN A 89 -10.73 -24.91 -3.35
C GLN A 89 -9.46 -24.28 -2.76
N THR A 90 -8.42 -24.09 -3.58
CA THR A 90 -7.19 -23.40 -3.17
C THR A 90 -7.47 -21.93 -2.81
N PHE A 91 -8.33 -21.22 -3.56
CA PHE A 91 -8.74 -19.87 -3.22
C PHE A 91 -9.38 -19.81 -1.83
N TYR A 92 -10.37 -20.68 -1.57
CA TYR A 92 -11.10 -20.70 -0.30
C TYR A 92 -10.29 -21.18 0.92
N LEU A 93 -9.08 -21.71 0.72
CA LEU A 93 -8.12 -21.93 1.80
C LEU A 93 -7.45 -20.64 2.28
N HIS A 94 -7.48 -19.57 1.47
CA HIS A 94 -6.80 -18.31 1.76
C HIS A 94 -7.75 -17.14 2.00
N PHE A 95 -8.89 -17.10 1.30
CA PHE A 95 -9.84 -15.99 1.32
C PHE A 95 -11.27 -16.50 1.32
N GLN A 96 -12.16 -15.80 2.05
CA GLN A 96 -13.58 -16.15 2.11
C GLN A 96 -14.31 -15.82 0.80
N ASP A 97 -13.98 -14.67 0.20
CA ASP A 97 -14.54 -14.18 -1.05
C ASP A 97 -13.60 -13.16 -1.73
N ILE A 98 -14.09 -12.54 -2.80
CA ILE A 98 -13.35 -11.51 -3.56
C ILE A 98 -13.14 -10.23 -2.73
N TYR A 99 -14.07 -9.90 -1.84
CA TYR A 99 -13.98 -8.69 -1.02
C TYR A 99 -12.93 -8.84 0.07
N ASP A 100 -12.84 -10.03 0.69
CA ASP A 100 -11.80 -10.39 1.66
C ASP A 100 -10.40 -10.26 1.03
N LEU A 101 -10.22 -10.75 -0.21
CA LEU A 101 -8.98 -10.56 -0.96
C LEU A 101 -8.71 -9.08 -1.27
N SER A 102 -9.73 -8.31 -1.68
CA SER A 102 -9.60 -6.87 -1.97
C SER A 102 -9.14 -6.13 -0.72
N GLU A 103 -9.83 -6.36 0.40
CA GLU A 103 -9.52 -5.73 1.68
C GLU A 103 -8.11 -6.06 2.15
N TYR A 104 -7.69 -7.32 1.99
CA TYR A 104 -6.32 -7.75 2.30
C TYR A 104 -5.30 -6.94 1.49
N LEU A 105 -5.49 -6.81 0.17
CA LEU A 105 -4.56 -6.08 -0.71
C LEU A 105 -4.58 -4.57 -0.45
N GLU A 106 -5.73 -3.99 -0.16
CA GLU A 106 -5.86 -2.59 0.23
C GLU A 106 -5.08 -2.30 1.52
N ASN A 107 -5.24 -3.16 2.54
CA ASN A 107 -4.54 -3.03 3.81
C ASN A 107 -3.02 -3.24 3.64
N ASP A 108 -2.60 -4.22 2.83
CA ASP A 108 -1.18 -4.48 2.54
C ASP A 108 -0.52 -3.29 1.84
N ALA A 109 -1.20 -2.68 0.85
CA ALA A 109 -0.72 -1.48 0.18
C ALA A 109 -0.56 -0.29 1.15
N LEU A 110 -1.53 -0.08 2.04
CA LEU A 110 -1.47 0.98 3.06
C LEU A 110 -0.37 0.73 4.10
N LEU A 111 -0.19 -0.51 4.55
CA LEU A 111 0.90 -0.87 5.46
C LEU A 111 2.27 -0.65 4.82
N SER A 112 2.40 -0.92 3.51
CA SER A 112 3.61 -0.61 2.75
C SER A 112 3.87 0.89 2.70
N LEU A 113 2.83 1.71 2.49
CA LEU A 113 2.92 3.17 2.48
C LEU A 113 3.46 3.73 3.81
N ILE A 114 2.92 3.23 4.93
CA ILE A 114 3.32 3.66 6.28
C ILE A 114 4.67 3.08 6.67
N GLY A 115 5.04 1.91 6.15
CA GLY A 115 6.27 1.20 6.47
C GLY A 115 7.55 1.96 6.11
N ASP A 116 7.45 3.01 5.28
CA ASP A 116 8.54 3.90 4.93
C ASP A 116 8.85 4.95 6.00
N ILE A 117 7.96 5.16 6.97
CA ILE A 117 8.21 6.04 8.10
C ILE A 117 9.15 5.33 9.09
N PRO A 118 10.29 5.94 9.48
CA PRO A 118 11.35 5.27 10.24
C PRO A 118 10.89 4.69 11.59
N ASN A 119 10.04 5.43 12.31
CA ASN A 119 9.36 4.95 13.50
C ASN A 119 8.03 5.71 13.69
N PRO A 120 7.04 5.13 14.42
CA PRO A 120 5.77 5.80 14.66
C PRO A 120 5.88 7.12 15.44
N GLU A 121 6.87 7.23 16.32
CA GLU A 121 7.12 8.45 17.11
C GLU A 121 7.53 9.64 16.22
N TYR A 122 8.13 9.36 15.06
CA TYR A 122 8.47 10.38 14.07
C TYR A 122 7.23 11.10 13.53
N MET A 123 6.09 10.41 13.44
CA MET A 123 4.83 11.03 13.04
C MET A 123 4.35 12.10 14.05
N LEU A 124 4.69 11.92 15.32
CA LEU A 124 4.32 12.85 16.40
C LEU A 124 5.32 13.99 16.53
N THR A 125 6.61 13.71 16.35
CA THR A 125 7.69 14.71 16.55
C THR A 125 7.97 15.53 15.30
N ASN A 126 7.71 14.99 14.12
CA ASN A 126 7.95 15.62 12.82
C ASN A 126 6.77 15.42 11.85
N PRO A 127 5.54 15.81 12.21
CA PRO A 127 4.33 15.48 11.47
C PRO A 127 4.32 16.08 10.05
N ALA A 128 4.89 17.25 9.85
CA ALA A 128 5.01 17.88 8.53
C ALA A 128 5.89 17.05 7.58
N GLU A 129 7.02 16.58 8.06
CA GLU A 129 7.92 15.75 7.25
C GLU A 129 7.37 14.33 7.05
N ALA A 130 6.71 13.76 8.06
CA ALA A 130 5.99 12.49 7.92
C ALA A 130 4.90 12.60 6.84
N SER A 131 4.16 13.70 6.78
CA SER A 131 3.18 13.99 5.73
C SER A 131 3.82 14.05 4.34
N ARG A 132 4.97 14.71 4.19
CA ARG A 132 5.72 14.75 2.92
C ARG A 132 6.11 13.34 2.47
N GLN A 133 6.64 12.52 3.38
CA GLN A 133 7.06 11.17 3.08
C GLN A 133 5.89 10.29 2.65
N LEU A 134 4.73 10.38 3.32
CA LEU A 134 3.51 9.67 2.94
C LEU A 134 3.01 10.06 1.55
N CYS A 135 2.94 11.36 1.26
CA CYS A 135 2.51 11.84 -0.04
C CYS A 135 3.46 11.37 -1.16
N ASN A 136 4.78 11.45 -0.94
CA ASN A 136 5.76 10.97 -1.92
C ASN A 136 5.71 9.46 -2.12
N ALA A 137 5.55 8.69 -1.04
CA ALA A 137 5.37 7.24 -1.12
C ALA A 137 4.10 6.87 -1.90
N PHE A 138 3.00 7.63 -1.70
CA PHE A 138 1.77 7.46 -2.47
C PHE A 138 1.99 7.74 -3.97
N ILE A 139 2.71 8.81 -4.33
CA ILE A 139 3.04 9.12 -5.74
C ILE A 139 3.82 7.95 -6.36
N ASN A 140 4.83 7.44 -5.66
CA ASN A 140 5.67 6.34 -6.14
C ASN A 140 4.88 5.05 -6.37
N GLN A 141 3.80 4.83 -5.63
CA GLN A 141 2.92 3.66 -5.76
C GLN A 141 1.59 3.99 -6.45
N GLY A 142 1.46 5.16 -7.07
CA GLY A 142 0.20 5.71 -7.59
C GLY A 142 -0.57 4.77 -8.50
N HIS A 143 0.11 3.97 -9.34
CA HIS A 143 -0.56 3.01 -10.20
C HIS A 143 -1.30 1.90 -9.41
N LEU A 144 -0.69 1.36 -8.36
CA LEU A 144 -1.35 0.36 -7.50
C LEU A 144 -2.54 0.98 -6.77
N PHE A 145 -2.35 2.17 -6.20
CA PHE A 145 -3.42 2.86 -5.48
C PHE A 145 -4.59 3.24 -6.38
N SER A 146 -4.37 3.65 -7.63
CA SER A 146 -5.45 3.94 -8.58
C SER A 146 -6.26 2.70 -8.98
N ILE A 147 -5.66 1.51 -8.91
CA ILE A 147 -6.37 0.25 -9.14
C ILE A 147 -7.19 -0.15 -7.91
N LEU A 148 -6.60 -0.11 -6.72
CA LEU A 148 -7.26 -0.53 -5.48
C LEU A 148 -8.29 0.48 -5.00
N PHE A 149 -8.00 1.77 -5.13
CA PHE A 149 -8.84 2.89 -4.72
C PHE A 149 -9.13 3.79 -5.94
N PRO A 150 -10.17 3.51 -6.71
CA PRO A 150 -10.58 4.36 -7.85
C PRO A 150 -10.70 5.83 -7.47
N ASP A 151 -10.50 6.70 -8.46
CA ASP A 151 -10.45 8.16 -8.27
C ASP A 151 -11.88 8.74 -8.11
N ASP A 152 -12.52 8.41 -7.00
CA ASP A 152 -13.85 8.89 -6.61
C ASP A 152 -13.93 9.21 -5.11
N ASN A 153 -14.90 10.04 -4.72
CA ASN A 153 -15.07 10.49 -3.35
C ASN A 153 -15.31 9.36 -2.34
N ARG A 154 -15.95 8.25 -2.76
CA ARG A 154 -16.21 7.11 -1.90
C ARG A 154 -14.92 6.37 -1.59
N SER A 155 -14.14 6.10 -2.62
CA SER A 155 -12.83 5.44 -2.49
C SER A 155 -11.85 6.28 -1.69
N TYR A 156 -11.85 7.60 -1.85
CA TYR A 156 -11.06 8.52 -1.02
C TYR A 156 -11.46 8.42 0.45
N GLY A 157 -12.76 8.40 0.76
CA GLY A 157 -13.24 8.22 2.13
C GLY A 157 -12.79 6.89 2.75
N VAL A 158 -12.88 5.80 1.99
CA VAL A 158 -12.41 4.48 2.45
C VAL A 158 -10.91 4.51 2.72
N LEU A 159 -10.11 5.03 1.78
CA LEU A 159 -8.65 5.10 1.89
C LEU A 159 -8.23 5.94 3.11
N THR A 160 -8.78 7.14 3.26
CA THR A 160 -8.40 8.06 4.35
C THR A 160 -8.80 7.52 5.72
N ASN A 161 -9.96 6.85 5.85
CA ASN A 161 -10.37 6.20 7.09
C ASN A 161 -9.46 5.02 7.46
N LYS A 162 -9.12 4.17 6.49
CA LYS A 162 -8.18 3.06 6.72
C LYS A 162 -6.79 3.58 7.09
N LEU A 163 -6.31 4.62 6.43
CA LEU A 163 -5.02 5.25 6.73
C LEU A 163 -5.00 5.83 8.14
N ASP A 164 -6.06 6.55 8.56
CA ASP A 164 -6.21 7.09 9.91
C ASP A 164 -6.14 5.98 10.97
N ALA A 165 -6.91 4.91 10.79
CA ALA A 165 -6.91 3.79 11.70
C ALA A 165 -5.52 3.13 11.83
N LEU A 166 -4.85 2.88 10.71
CA LEU A 166 -3.52 2.26 10.70
C LEU A 166 -2.44 3.15 11.34
N ILE A 167 -2.47 4.46 11.08
CA ILE A 167 -1.54 5.42 11.70
C ILE A 167 -1.77 5.47 13.21
N LYS A 168 -3.02 5.53 13.66
CA LYS A 168 -3.35 5.51 15.09
C LYS A 168 -2.85 4.24 15.79
N GLU A 169 -3.09 3.07 15.22
CA GLU A 169 -2.57 1.82 15.81
C GLU A 169 -1.04 1.85 15.91
N LYS A 170 -0.33 2.37 14.91
CA LYS A 170 1.12 2.55 14.99
C LYS A 170 1.56 3.53 16.07
N ILE A 171 0.81 4.61 16.28
CA ILE A 171 1.06 5.56 17.37
C ILE A 171 0.80 4.88 18.73
N TYR A 172 -0.27 4.12 18.88
CA TYR A 172 -0.61 3.41 20.12
C TYR A 172 0.41 2.33 20.49
N ASP A 173 1.11 1.74 19.51
CA ASP A 173 2.20 0.80 19.75
C ASP A 173 3.36 1.45 20.55
N VAL A 174 3.59 2.76 20.38
CA VAL A 174 4.68 3.51 21.04
C VAL A 174 4.18 4.46 22.13
N ARG A 175 2.91 4.86 22.07
CA ARG A 175 2.23 5.76 23.01
C ARG A 175 0.86 5.20 23.39
N PRO A 176 0.78 4.11 24.17
CA PRO A 176 -0.48 3.46 24.51
C PRO A 176 -1.50 4.40 25.19
N GLU A 177 -1.02 5.41 25.92
CA GLU A 177 -1.84 6.40 26.61
C GLU A 177 -2.68 7.25 25.64
N PHE A 178 -2.29 7.36 24.37
CA PHE A 178 -3.07 8.12 23.37
C PHE A 178 -4.35 7.41 22.94
N ARG A 179 -4.47 6.10 23.21
CA ARG A 179 -5.70 5.35 22.87
C ARG A 179 -6.95 5.95 23.50
N ASP A 180 -6.83 6.39 24.75
CA ASP A 180 -7.93 6.97 25.54
C ASP A 180 -7.92 8.51 25.54
N ASP A 181 -6.96 9.16 24.88
CA ASP A 181 -6.88 10.61 24.75
C ASP A 181 -7.69 11.09 23.53
N LEU A 182 -8.94 11.53 23.80
CA LEU A 182 -9.84 12.03 22.76
C LEU A 182 -9.25 13.22 22.00
N ALA A 183 -8.55 14.14 22.67
CA ALA A 183 -8.01 15.34 22.04
C ALA A 183 -6.91 14.97 21.04
N LYS A 184 -6.00 14.07 21.41
CA LYS A 184 -4.95 13.54 20.53
C LYS A 184 -5.54 12.76 19.36
N ASN A 185 -6.56 11.95 19.60
CA ASN A 185 -7.24 11.22 18.53
C ASN A 185 -7.91 12.13 17.50
N VAL A 186 -8.53 13.22 17.95
CA VAL A 186 -9.11 14.25 17.07
C VAL A 186 -8.02 14.96 16.27
N GLU A 187 -6.92 15.35 16.90
CA GLU A 187 -5.77 16.01 16.26
C GLU A 187 -5.18 15.12 15.15
N VAL A 188 -4.87 13.87 15.46
CA VAL A 188 -4.32 12.90 14.49
C VAL A 188 -5.30 12.69 13.32
N SER A 189 -6.58 12.44 13.60
CA SER A 189 -7.58 12.28 12.53
C SER A 189 -7.70 13.49 11.64
N MET A 190 -7.69 14.70 12.21
CA MET A 190 -7.78 15.95 11.43
C MET A 190 -6.61 16.06 10.45
N PHE A 191 -5.39 15.82 10.92
CA PHE A 191 -4.21 15.89 10.06
C PHE A 191 -4.18 14.76 9.03
N VAL A 192 -4.39 13.51 9.45
CA VAL A 192 -4.32 12.36 8.54
C VAL A 192 -5.41 12.46 7.47
N GLN A 193 -6.67 12.56 7.87
CA GLN A 193 -7.79 12.57 6.91
C GLN A 193 -7.81 13.83 6.08
N GLY A 194 -7.60 15.00 6.70
CA GLY A 194 -7.59 16.30 6.00
C GLY A 194 -6.47 16.38 4.97
N CYS A 195 -5.25 16.01 5.34
CA CYS A 195 -4.11 16.04 4.44
C CYS A 195 -4.24 14.98 3.33
N ALA A 196 -4.58 13.74 3.67
CA ALA A 196 -4.71 12.68 2.68
C ALA A 196 -5.83 12.98 1.67
N TYR A 197 -7.02 13.38 2.13
CA TYR A 197 -8.11 13.74 1.23
C TYR A 197 -7.76 14.94 0.34
N THR A 198 -7.16 16.00 0.90
CA THR A 198 -6.76 17.18 0.14
C THR A 198 -5.67 16.84 -0.88
N PHE A 199 -4.68 16.04 -0.49
CA PHE A 199 -3.65 15.58 -1.40
C PHE A 199 -4.27 14.79 -2.58
N LEU A 200 -5.09 13.79 -2.32
CA LEU A 200 -5.75 12.98 -3.35
C LEU A 200 -6.55 13.84 -4.33
N LYS A 201 -7.24 14.86 -3.83
CA LYS A 201 -8.07 15.76 -4.64
C LYS A 201 -7.27 16.67 -5.57
N TYR A 202 -6.07 17.07 -5.19
CA TYR A 202 -5.30 18.10 -5.89
C TYR A 202 -3.96 17.60 -6.46
N LYS A 203 -3.53 16.38 -6.20
CA LYS A 203 -2.24 15.81 -6.62
C LYS A 203 -1.94 15.93 -8.12
N ASP A 204 -2.99 15.84 -8.95
CA ASP A 204 -2.86 15.85 -10.42
C ASP A 204 -2.73 17.27 -11.00
N GLN A 205 -2.88 18.32 -10.19
CA GLN A 205 -2.67 19.72 -10.61
C GLN A 205 -1.20 20.13 -10.44
N ASP A 206 -0.68 20.06 -9.22
CA ASP A 206 0.74 20.27 -8.88
C ASP A 206 1.04 19.56 -7.56
N ALA A 207 1.48 18.31 -7.65
CA ALA A 207 1.74 17.48 -6.48
C ALA A 207 2.78 18.10 -5.54
N ALA A 208 3.84 18.72 -6.08
CA ALA A 208 4.90 19.30 -5.28
C ALA A 208 4.38 20.50 -4.47
N MET A 209 3.65 21.40 -5.11
CA MET A 209 3.03 22.56 -4.43
C MET A 209 2.02 22.09 -3.38
N VAL A 210 1.21 21.09 -3.67
CA VAL A 210 0.22 20.53 -2.73
C VAL A 210 0.92 19.97 -1.49
N ILE A 211 1.97 19.15 -1.67
CA ILE A 211 2.76 18.57 -0.58
C ILE A 211 3.37 19.69 0.30
N ASP A 212 4.00 20.69 -0.31
CA ASP A 212 4.64 21.79 0.40
C ASP A 212 3.62 22.62 1.18
N THR A 213 2.45 22.88 0.59
CA THR A 213 1.35 23.61 1.25
C THR A 213 0.82 22.85 2.46
N LEU A 214 0.53 21.55 2.32
CA LEU A 214 0.03 20.71 3.41
C LEU A 214 1.04 20.61 4.55
N ALA A 215 2.31 20.33 4.24
CA ALA A 215 3.36 20.30 5.24
C ALA A 215 3.55 21.63 5.96
N GLY A 216 3.46 22.76 5.24
CA GLY A 216 3.51 24.10 5.84
C GLY A 216 2.31 24.41 6.76
N ILE A 217 1.11 23.91 6.45
CA ILE A 217 -0.06 24.01 7.34
C ILE A 217 0.18 23.23 8.63
N ILE A 218 0.61 21.97 8.51
CA ILE A 218 0.91 21.12 9.68
C ILE A 218 1.98 21.75 10.56
N ASP A 219 3.08 22.23 9.97
CA ASP A 219 4.20 22.83 10.70
C ASP A 219 3.75 24.06 11.52
N ARG A 220 2.92 24.93 10.95
CA ARG A 220 2.35 26.07 11.68
C ARG A 220 1.41 25.66 12.80
N ALA A 221 0.59 24.63 12.57
CA ALA A 221 -0.39 24.18 13.56
C ALA A 221 0.24 23.43 14.74
N THR A 222 1.40 22.79 14.53
CA THR A 222 2.08 21.99 15.56
C THR A 222 3.15 22.77 16.34
N ARG A 223 3.51 23.99 15.89
CA ARG A 223 4.44 24.89 16.61
C ARG A 223 3.73 25.90 17.50
N ALA A 224 2.40 26.01 17.39
CA ALA A 224 1.58 26.92 18.20
C ALA A 224 1.24 26.29 19.55
#